data_6cb4c7ad0368199829e4142386e57abb
#
_entry.id   6cb4c7ad0368199829e4142386e57abb
#
_cell.length_a   1.000
_cell.length_b   1.000
_cell.length_c   1.000
_cell.angle_alpha   90.00
_cell.angle_beta   90.00
_cell.angle_gamma   90.00
#
_symmetry.space_group_name_H-M   'P 1'
#
loop_
_entity.id
_entity.type
_entity.pdbx_description
1 polymer ?
#
loop_
_entity_poly.entity_id
_entity_poly.type
_entity_poly.pdbx_seq_one_letter_code
_entity_poly.pdbx_strand_id
1 'polypeptide(L)'
;MTTLEAFAKARSEGRAALIPYLTAGFPSREGFLQAVEEVLPYADLLEIGLPYSDPLGDGPVIQRASELALRKGMSVQGALELVREVRALTEKPLFLMTYLNPVLAWGPERFFGLFKQAGATGVILPDLPPDEDPGLVRLAQEIGLETVFLLAPTSTD
;
A
#
# COMPACT_ATOMS: atom_id res chain seq x y z
N MET A 1 13.27 5.71 -7.47
CA MET A 1 12.41 5.88 -8.68
C MET A 1 11.08 6.49 -8.25
N THR A 2 10.62 7.51 -8.93
CA THR A 2 9.31 8.11 -8.68
C THR A 2 8.22 7.34 -9.42
N THR A 3 6.97 7.54 -9.01
CA THR A 3 5.81 6.95 -9.71
C THR A 3 5.72 7.41 -11.16
N LEU A 4 5.99 8.71 -11.40
CA LEU A 4 6.00 9.26 -12.76
C LEU A 4 7.09 8.63 -13.64
N GLU A 5 8.28 8.39 -13.10
CA GLU A 5 9.36 7.71 -13.83
C GLU A 5 8.98 6.27 -14.17
N ALA A 6 8.34 5.55 -13.25
CA ALA A 6 7.86 4.19 -13.50
C ALA A 6 6.82 4.14 -14.63
N PHE A 7 5.84 5.03 -14.61
CA PHE A 7 4.85 5.14 -15.69
C PHE A 7 5.46 5.58 -17.03
N ALA A 8 6.37 6.54 -16.99
CA ALA A 8 7.07 7.01 -18.20
C ALA A 8 7.88 5.88 -18.85
N LYS A 9 8.54 5.06 -18.05
CA LYS A 9 9.27 3.88 -18.53
C LYS A 9 8.34 2.89 -19.24
N ALA A 10 7.24 2.48 -18.57
CA ALA A 10 6.28 1.57 -19.18
C ALA A 10 5.74 2.11 -20.51
N ARG A 11 5.39 3.40 -20.55
CA ARG A 11 4.91 4.07 -21.77
C ARG A 11 5.97 4.06 -22.87
N SER A 12 7.24 4.32 -22.56
CA SER A 12 8.34 4.31 -23.53
C SER A 12 8.55 2.92 -24.14
N GLU A 13 8.20 1.87 -23.42
CA GLU A 13 8.24 0.48 -23.87
C GLU A 13 6.95 0.05 -24.61
N GLY A 14 5.99 0.96 -24.80
CA GLY A 14 4.75 0.71 -25.53
C GLY A 14 3.77 -0.22 -24.80
N ARG A 15 3.83 -0.29 -23.48
CA ARG A 15 2.99 -1.16 -22.65
C ARG A 15 2.33 -0.41 -21.50
N ALA A 16 1.31 -1.02 -20.92
CA ALA A 16 0.74 -0.56 -19.66
C ALA A 16 1.68 -0.87 -18.48
N ALA A 17 1.59 -0.08 -17.42
CA ALA A 17 2.28 -0.38 -16.16
C ALA A 17 1.60 -1.58 -15.47
N LEU A 18 2.42 -2.48 -14.92
CA LEU A 18 1.94 -3.59 -14.10
C LEU A 18 2.13 -3.24 -12.62
N ILE A 19 1.03 -3.30 -11.86
CA ILE A 19 1.00 -2.95 -10.44
C ILE A 19 0.43 -4.14 -9.65
N PRO A 20 1.25 -5.09 -9.23
CA PRO A 20 0.78 -6.19 -8.39
C PRO A 20 0.39 -5.71 -7.00
N TYR A 21 -0.68 -6.32 -6.45
CA TYR A 21 -1.09 -6.17 -5.06
C TYR A 21 -0.80 -7.45 -4.28
N LEU A 22 -0.16 -7.31 -3.13
CA LEU A 22 0.10 -8.41 -2.20
C LEU A 22 -0.29 -8.02 -0.78
N THR A 23 -0.97 -8.91 -0.07
CA THR A 23 -1.31 -8.72 1.34
C THR A 23 -0.10 -9.01 2.21
N ALA A 24 0.30 -8.05 3.05
CA ALA A 24 1.44 -8.20 3.95
C ALA A 24 1.25 -9.43 4.87
N GLY A 25 2.24 -10.32 4.84
CA GLY A 25 2.22 -11.54 5.66
C GLY A 25 1.38 -12.70 5.15
N PHE A 26 0.82 -12.61 3.94
CA PHE A 26 0.08 -13.71 3.32
C PHE A 26 0.93 -14.40 2.23
N PRO A 27 0.98 -15.72 2.17
CA PRO A 27 0.37 -16.72 3.06
C PRO A 27 1.10 -16.87 4.41
N SER A 28 2.30 -16.35 4.52
CA SER A 28 3.16 -16.24 5.68
C SER A 28 4.11 -15.05 5.47
N ARG A 29 4.92 -14.70 6.47
CA ARG A 29 5.96 -13.68 6.31
C ARG A 29 6.93 -14.06 5.18
N GLU A 30 7.46 -15.29 5.21
CA GLU A 30 8.40 -15.80 4.21
C GLU A 30 7.74 -15.96 2.85
N GLY A 31 6.51 -16.47 2.78
CA GLY A 31 5.76 -16.63 1.54
C GLY A 31 5.43 -15.28 0.88
N PHE A 32 5.15 -14.24 1.68
CA PHE A 32 4.98 -12.89 1.18
C PHE A 32 6.26 -12.35 0.53
N LEU A 33 7.39 -12.47 1.21
CA LEU A 33 8.67 -12.01 0.66
C LEU A 33 9.08 -12.76 -0.60
N GLN A 34 8.87 -14.08 -0.64
CA GLN A 34 9.09 -14.88 -1.83
C GLN A 34 8.21 -14.41 -2.99
N ALA A 35 6.92 -14.18 -2.75
CA ALA A 35 6.01 -13.67 -3.77
C ALA A 35 6.44 -12.28 -4.28
N VAL A 36 6.91 -11.41 -3.40
CA VAL A 36 7.48 -10.11 -3.78
C VAL A 36 8.67 -10.29 -4.71
N GLU A 37 9.63 -11.13 -4.36
CA GLU A 37 10.81 -11.39 -5.20
C GLU A 37 10.43 -11.92 -6.58
N GLU A 38 9.43 -12.78 -6.66
CA GLU A 38 8.96 -13.34 -7.93
C GLU A 38 8.25 -12.32 -8.84
N VAL A 39 7.50 -11.37 -8.28
CA VAL A 39 6.76 -10.37 -9.08
C VAL A 39 7.59 -9.12 -9.40
N LEU A 40 8.57 -8.78 -8.59
CA LEU A 40 9.36 -7.55 -8.75
C LEU A 40 10.00 -7.38 -10.14
N PRO A 41 10.53 -8.42 -10.80
CA PRO A 41 11.08 -8.25 -12.15
C PRO A 41 10.08 -7.73 -13.19
N TYR A 42 8.81 -8.01 -12.99
CA TYR A 42 7.73 -7.66 -13.92
C TYR A 42 6.95 -6.42 -13.50
N ALA A 43 6.98 -6.07 -12.22
CA ALA A 43 6.23 -4.95 -11.65
C ALA A 43 6.87 -3.60 -12.00
N ASP A 44 6.04 -2.61 -12.25
CA ASP A 44 6.48 -1.21 -12.33
C ASP A 44 6.34 -0.50 -10.98
N LEU A 45 5.28 -0.81 -10.25
CA LEU A 45 5.03 -0.44 -8.87
C LEU A 45 4.58 -1.68 -8.10
N LEU A 46 4.60 -1.61 -6.77
CA LEU A 46 4.05 -2.65 -5.92
C LEU A 46 3.09 -2.04 -4.91
N GLU A 47 1.92 -2.66 -4.74
CA GLU A 47 0.96 -2.34 -3.69
C GLU A 47 1.02 -3.39 -2.59
N ILE A 48 1.24 -2.93 -1.36
CA ILE A 48 1.30 -3.78 -0.16
C ILE A 48 0.08 -3.46 0.70
N GLY A 49 -0.81 -4.43 0.87
CA GLY A 49 -2.01 -4.30 1.68
C GLY A 49 -1.72 -4.57 3.15
N LEU A 50 -2.08 -3.61 4.02
CA LEU A 50 -2.09 -3.83 5.46
C LEU A 50 -3.31 -4.69 5.81
N PRO A 51 -3.13 -5.89 6.40
CA PRO A 51 -4.26 -6.71 6.83
C PRO A 51 -5.14 -5.98 7.85
N TYR A 52 -6.44 -6.05 7.65
CA TYR A 52 -7.43 -5.43 8.52
C TYR A 52 -8.59 -6.39 8.79
N SER A 53 -9.13 -6.36 10.01
CA SER A 53 -10.17 -7.29 10.46
C SER A 53 -11.54 -7.04 9.83
N ASP A 54 -11.78 -5.82 9.33
CA ASP A 54 -13.05 -5.40 8.76
C ASP A 54 -12.87 -4.72 7.38
N PRO A 55 -12.38 -5.46 6.37
CA PRO A 55 -11.99 -4.89 5.08
C PRO A 55 -13.20 -4.73 4.15
N LEU A 56 -14.10 -3.80 4.44
CA LEU A 56 -15.38 -3.60 3.75
C LEU A 56 -15.25 -3.28 2.25
N GLY A 57 -14.13 -2.65 1.85
CA GLY A 57 -13.85 -2.32 0.44
C GLY A 57 -13.25 -3.47 -0.38
N ASP A 58 -12.91 -4.59 0.25
CA ASP A 58 -12.23 -5.70 -0.40
C ASP A 58 -13.21 -6.82 -0.80
N GLY A 59 -12.89 -7.51 -1.88
CA GLY A 59 -13.56 -8.73 -2.27
C GLY A 59 -13.14 -9.95 -1.43
N PRO A 60 -13.81 -11.11 -1.62
CA PRO A 60 -13.60 -12.28 -0.77
C PRO A 60 -12.18 -12.84 -0.78
N VAL A 61 -11.46 -12.72 -1.89
CA VAL A 61 -10.08 -13.20 -2.01
C VAL A 61 -9.15 -12.39 -1.09
N ILE A 62 -9.22 -11.06 -1.16
CA ILE A 62 -8.40 -10.17 -0.34
C ILE A 62 -8.81 -10.24 1.12
N GLN A 63 -10.11 -10.31 1.41
CA GLN A 63 -10.61 -10.53 2.78
C GLN A 63 -10.03 -11.80 3.39
N ARG A 64 -10.01 -12.90 2.63
CA ARG A 64 -9.44 -14.17 3.08
C ARG A 64 -7.94 -14.08 3.32
N ALA A 65 -7.21 -13.42 2.45
CA ALA A 65 -5.77 -13.19 2.62
C ALA A 65 -5.48 -12.37 3.89
N SER A 66 -6.22 -11.29 4.13
CA SER A 66 -6.13 -10.49 5.36
C SER A 66 -6.41 -11.29 6.61
N GLU A 67 -7.50 -12.08 6.61
CA GLU A 67 -7.86 -12.95 7.73
C GLU A 67 -6.74 -13.93 8.08
N LEU A 68 -6.18 -14.60 7.09
CA LEU A 68 -5.10 -15.56 7.30
C LEU A 68 -3.81 -14.90 7.78
N ALA A 69 -3.46 -13.73 7.24
CA ALA A 69 -2.30 -12.97 7.71
C ALA A 69 -2.45 -12.54 9.17
N LEU A 70 -3.63 -12.03 9.56
CA LEU A 70 -3.93 -11.65 10.94
C LEU A 70 -3.87 -12.85 11.90
N ARG A 71 -4.41 -13.99 11.50
CA ARG A 71 -4.32 -15.24 12.30
C ARG A 71 -2.89 -15.70 12.54
N LYS A 72 -1.98 -15.39 11.61
CA LYS A 72 -0.53 -15.69 11.75
C LYS A 72 0.24 -14.59 12.49
N GLY A 73 -0.45 -13.62 13.06
CA GLY A 73 0.13 -12.60 13.91
C GLY A 73 0.58 -11.33 13.18
N MET A 74 0.19 -11.12 11.92
CA MET A 74 0.52 -9.87 11.22
C MET A 74 -0.12 -8.67 11.94
N SER A 75 0.63 -7.60 12.02
CA SER A 75 0.27 -6.35 12.70
C SER A 75 0.75 -5.16 11.89
N VAL A 76 0.38 -3.95 12.32
CA VAL A 76 0.94 -2.72 11.73
C VAL A 76 2.47 -2.71 11.83
N GLN A 77 3.01 -3.08 13.00
CA GLN A 77 4.45 -3.18 13.20
C GLN A 77 5.10 -4.21 12.27
N GLY A 78 4.50 -5.39 12.13
CA GLY A 78 4.98 -6.42 11.21
C GLY A 78 4.94 -5.98 9.75
N ALA A 79 3.88 -5.29 9.33
CA ALA A 79 3.79 -4.72 7.99
C ALA A 79 4.85 -3.65 7.74
N LEU A 80 5.13 -2.80 8.74
CA LEU A 80 6.19 -1.80 8.68
C LEU A 80 7.56 -2.44 8.44
N GLU A 81 7.85 -3.52 9.14
CA GLU A 81 9.10 -4.29 8.95
C GLU A 81 9.17 -4.90 7.56
N LEU A 82 8.07 -5.48 7.06
CA LEU A 82 8.01 -6.02 5.70
C LEU A 82 8.22 -4.95 4.63
N VAL A 83 7.66 -3.75 4.79
CA VAL A 83 7.92 -2.63 3.87
C VAL A 83 9.41 -2.28 3.83
N ARG A 84 10.08 -2.27 4.98
CA ARG A 84 11.54 -2.05 5.04
C ARG A 84 12.32 -3.13 4.28
N GLU A 85 11.94 -4.40 4.46
CA GLU A 85 12.58 -5.52 3.77
C GLU A 85 12.35 -5.44 2.26
N VAL A 86 11.13 -5.16 1.82
CA VAL A 86 10.82 -4.96 0.40
C VAL A 86 11.61 -3.79 -0.18
N ARG A 87 11.70 -2.67 0.55
CA ARG A 87 12.49 -1.51 0.11
C ARG A 87 13.97 -1.85 -0.09
N ALA A 88 14.52 -2.75 0.71
CA ALA A 88 15.89 -3.22 0.51
C ALA A 88 16.07 -4.04 -0.79
N LEU A 89 15.01 -4.60 -1.34
CA LEU A 89 15.03 -5.40 -2.57
C LEU A 89 14.86 -4.58 -3.84
N THR A 90 14.28 -3.37 -3.77
CA THR A 90 13.90 -2.60 -4.96
C THR A 90 13.87 -1.11 -4.72
N GLU A 91 14.15 -0.33 -5.78
CA GLU A 91 13.93 1.12 -5.80
C GLU A 91 12.58 1.52 -6.45
N LYS A 92 11.81 0.54 -6.92
CA LYS A 92 10.49 0.79 -7.52
C LYS A 92 9.52 1.42 -6.51
N PRO A 93 8.51 2.19 -6.95
CA PRO A 93 7.54 2.76 -6.04
C PRO A 93 6.78 1.68 -5.26
N LEU A 94 6.62 1.91 -3.95
CA LEU A 94 5.88 1.06 -3.04
C LEU A 94 4.71 1.83 -2.45
N PHE A 95 3.49 1.34 -2.66
CA PHE A 95 2.28 1.91 -2.08
C PHE A 95 1.75 1.01 -0.97
N LEU A 96 1.45 1.62 0.17
CA LEU A 96 0.73 0.95 1.25
C LEU A 96 -0.76 1.17 1.06
N MET A 97 -1.54 0.11 0.96
CA MET A 97 -2.99 0.18 1.04
C MET A 97 -3.43 -0.10 2.47
N THR A 98 -4.15 0.82 3.08
CA THR A 98 -4.64 0.70 4.45
C THR A 98 -6.01 1.34 4.61
N TYR A 99 -6.83 0.76 5.49
CA TYR A 99 -8.05 1.41 5.97
C TYR A 99 -7.72 2.52 6.96
N LEU A 100 -8.67 3.41 7.19
CA LEU A 100 -8.47 4.61 8.03
C LEU A 100 -8.24 4.26 9.51
N ASN A 101 -8.94 3.26 10.06
CA ASN A 101 -8.87 2.94 11.49
C ASN A 101 -7.46 2.66 12.01
N PRO A 102 -6.61 1.86 11.36
CA PRO A 102 -5.22 1.70 11.81
C PRO A 102 -4.42 3.01 11.84
N VAL A 103 -4.65 3.87 10.87
CA VAL A 103 -4.02 5.20 10.79
C VAL A 103 -4.40 6.05 12.00
N LEU A 104 -5.69 6.11 12.31
CA LEU A 104 -6.20 6.88 13.45
C LEU A 104 -5.74 6.29 14.80
N ALA A 105 -5.73 4.95 14.92
CA ALA A 105 -5.32 4.27 16.14
C ALA A 105 -3.84 4.53 16.50
N TRP A 106 -2.97 4.58 15.50
CA TRP A 106 -1.54 4.88 15.70
C TRP A 106 -1.24 6.38 15.79
N GLY A 107 -2.16 7.22 15.36
CA GLY A 107 -1.95 8.65 15.12
C GLY A 107 -1.42 8.88 13.70
N PRO A 108 -2.13 9.70 12.89
CA PRO A 108 -1.81 9.86 11.46
C PRO A 108 -0.37 10.30 11.20
N GLU A 109 0.13 11.27 11.94
CA GLU A 109 1.50 11.77 11.77
C GLU A 109 2.53 10.67 12.03
N ARG A 110 2.36 9.93 13.11
CA ARG A 110 3.24 8.81 13.45
C ARG A 110 3.15 7.69 12.42
N PHE A 111 1.95 7.29 12.03
CA PHE A 111 1.71 6.23 11.06
C PHE A 111 2.38 6.55 9.71
N PHE A 112 2.04 7.70 9.14
CA PHE A 112 2.59 8.11 7.85
C PHE A 112 4.10 8.34 7.91
N GLY A 113 4.60 8.94 8.98
CA GLY A 113 6.03 9.16 9.17
C GLY A 113 6.82 7.86 9.21
N LEU A 114 6.35 6.86 9.95
CA LEU A 114 7.02 5.56 10.05
C LEU A 114 7.01 4.80 8.71
N PHE A 115 5.89 4.78 7.99
CA PHE A 115 5.83 4.13 6.69
C PHE A 115 6.66 4.86 5.64
N LYS A 116 6.72 6.20 5.69
CA LYS A 116 7.64 6.98 4.84
C LYS A 116 9.09 6.60 5.12
N GLN A 117 9.48 6.54 6.38
CA GLN A 117 10.84 6.15 6.78
C GLN A 117 11.16 4.70 6.40
N ALA A 118 10.17 3.81 6.42
CA ALA A 118 10.33 2.43 5.98
C ALA A 118 10.55 2.31 4.47
N GLY A 119 10.22 3.33 3.69
CA GLY A 119 10.43 3.37 2.25
C GLY A 119 9.18 3.37 1.41
N ALA A 120 7.99 3.55 2.00
CA ALA A 120 6.77 3.75 1.24
C ALA A 120 6.85 5.03 0.39
N THR A 121 6.40 4.93 -0.85
CA THR A 121 6.29 6.06 -1.78
C THR A 121 4.97 6.78 -1.58
N GLY A 122 3.91 6.03 -1.32
CA GLY A 122 2.57 6.58 -1.18
C GLY A 122 1.63 5.68 -0.40
N VAL A 123 0.41 6.16 -0.22
CA VAL A 123 -0.68 5.46 0.47
C VAL A 123 -1.96 5.47 -0.37
N ILE A 124 -2.71 4.38 -0.24
CA ILE A 124 -4.05 4.22 -0.79
C ILE A 124 -4.98 4.02 0.40
N LEU A 125 -6.01 4.88 0.52
CA LEU A 125 -7.00 4.85 1.59
C LEU A 125 -8.38 4.59 0.97
N PRO A 126 -8.81 3.31 0.83
CA PRO A 126 -10.04 2.97 0.12
C PRO A 126 -11.32 3.54 0.74
N ASP A 127 -11.30 3.75 2.05
CA ASP A 127 -12.45 4.23 2.84
C ASP A 127 -12.38 5.73 3.17
N LEU A 128 -11.46 6.47 2.53
CA LEU A 128 -11.35 7.93 2.69
C LEU A 128 -11.52 8.63 1.34
N PRO A 129 -12.68 9.22 1.04
CA PRO A 129 -12.82 10.16 -0.08
C PRO A 129 -11.94 11.41 0.14
N PRO A 130 -11.39 12.01 -0.93
CA PRO A 130 -10.43 13.11 -0.80
C PRO A 130 -11.00 14.37 -0.14
N ASP A 131 -12.30 14.54 -0.18
CA ASP A 131 -13.04 15.68 0.36
C ASP A 131 -13.54 15.48 1.80
N GLU A 132 -13.51 14.24 2.34
CA GLU A 132 -13.99 13.94 3.67
C GLU A 132 -13.05 14.43 4.78
N ASP A 133 -11.74 14.26 4.59
CA ASP A 133 -10.72 14.78 5.51
C ASP A 133 -9.51 15.35 4.74
N PRO A 134 -9.65 16.57 4.20
CA PRO A 134 -8.56 17.22 3.47
C PRO A 134 -7.30 17.44 4.33
N GLY A 135 -7.46 17.58 5.64
CA GLY A 135 -6.35 17.74 6.57
C GLY A 135 -5.48 16.50 6.66
N LEU A 136 -6.09 15.32 6.70
CA LEU A 136 -5.38 14.04 6.72
C LEU A 136 -4.61 13.81 5.41
N VAL A 137 -5.25 14.08 4.28
CA VAL A 137 -4.63 14.01 2.95
C VAL A 137 -3.42 14.93 2.85
N ARG A 138 -3.59 16.18 3.29
CA ARG A 138 -2.52 17.17 3.29
C ARG A 138 -1.35 16.74 4.16
N LEU A 139 -1.63 16.18 5.35
CA LEU A 139 -0.61 15.67 6.24
C LEU A 139 0.24 14.57 5.58
N ALA A 140 -0.40 13.60 4.91
CA ALA A 140 0.31 12.54 4.18
C ALA A 140 1.23 13.15 3.10
N GLN A 141 0.73 14.12 2.34
CA GLN A 141 1.49 14.80 1.29
C GLN A 141 2.65 15.64 1.85
N GLU A 142 2.46 16.34 2.95
CA GLU A 142 3.51 17.12 3.63
C GLU A 142 4.63 16.23 4.17
N ILE A 143 4.31 15.02 4.63
CA ILE A 143 5.29 14.00 5.03
C ILE A 143 6.05 13.45 3.80
N GLY A 144 5.52 13.65 2.59
CA GLY A 144 6.15 13.22 1.34
C GLY A 144 5.60 11.90 0.81
N LEU A 145 4.39 11.50 1.22
CA LEU A 145 3.67 10.36 0.66
C LEU A 145 2.75 10.82 -0.47
N GLU A 146 2.83 10.13 -1.60
CA GLU A 146 1.83 10.27 -2.66
C GLU A 146 0.50 9.65 -2.19
N THR A 147 -0.62 10.20 -2.68
CA THR A 147 -1.95 9.73 -2.29
C THR A 147 -2.73 9.27 -3.51
N VAL A 148 -3.42 8.13 -3.38
CA VAL A 148 -4.28 7.58 -4.41
C VAL A 148 -5.68 7.38 -3.83
N PHE A 149 -6.68 7.84 -4.57
CA PHE A 149 -8.09 7.78 -4.17
C PHE A 149 -8.88 6.89 -5.12
N LEU A 150 -9.88 6.21 -4.57
CA LEU A 150 -10.80 5.40 -5.37
C LEU A 150 -12.00 6.25 -5.80
N LEU A 151 -12.36 6.13 -7.06
CA LEU A 151 -13.56 6.74 -7.62
C LEU A 151 -14.63 5.68 -7.83
N ALA A 152 -15.87 6.05 -7.55
CA ALA A 152 -17.05 5.23 -7.79
C ALA A 152 -18.05 5.98 -8.68
N PRO A 153 -19.04 5.30 -9.28
CA PRO A 153 -20.08 5.98 -10.06
C PRO A 153 -20.85 7.05 -9.28
N THR A 154 -20.83 6.98 -7.95
CA THR A 154 -21.45 7.95 -7.03
C THR A 154 -20.54 9.10 -6.62
N SER A 155 -19.26 9.07 -7.03
CA SER A 155 -18.33 10.16 -6.75
C SER A 155 -18.71 11.43 -7.52
N THR A 156 -18.57 12.59 -6.87
CA THR A 156 -18.78 13.90 -7.50
C THR A 156 -17.50 14.43 -8.15
N ASP A 157 -17.67 15.43 -9.03
CA ASP A 157 -16.54 16.10 -9.70
C ASP A 157 -15.66 16.90 -8.73
#